data_9eeab846b9b1ec5b8fa8ca0b1ce0a357
#
_entry.id   9eeab846b9b1ec5b8fa8ca0b1ce0a357
#
_cell.length_a   1.000
_cell.length_b   1.000
_cell.length_c   1.000
_cell.angle_alpha   90.00
_cell.angle_beta   90.00
_cell.angle_gamma   90.00
#
_symmetry.space_group_name_H-M   'P 1'
#
loop_
_entity.id
_entity.type
_entity.pdbx_description
1 polymer ?
#
loop_
_entity_poly.entity_id
_entity_poly.type
_entity_poly.pdbx_seq_one_letter_code
_entity_poly.pdbx_strand_id
1 'polypeptide(L)'
;MEKIIMLKLKIQKEPYWLGIGYGVKVKVKPCTSAVFYEAKAYMNSKLAELAKIYKSNKDIGISDENAEDIENPRKREALADKFLLIGLGVAGILEWNGVLEAESEDEAPLTEDKIEELFSNFWVVAENFRNQYCGLREVLEAEKNVSLPAQNGTSAMGEATVPDVTKTEKSSVRSTNADIQKLP
;
A
#
# COMPACT_ATOMS: atom_id res chain seq x y z
N MET A 1 28.96 -8.25 -3.09
CA MET A 1 28.88 -7.03 -3.94
C MET A 1 27.44 -6.56 -3.89
N GLU A 2 27.18 -5.48 -3.18
CA GLU A 2 25.86 -4.84 -3.17
C GLU A 2 25.59 -4.27 -4.56
N LYS A 3 24.47 -4.67 -5.16
CA LYS A 3 24.04 -4.16 -6.46
C LYS A 3 23.44 -2.78 -6.22
N ILE A 4 24.20 -1.74 -6.51
CA ILE A 4 23.70 -0.35 -6.45
C ILE A 4 22.58 -0.24 -7.48
N ILE A 5 21.36 -0.06 -7.01
CA ILE A 5 20.19 0.22 -7.86
C ILE A 5 20.29 1.66 -8.31
N MET A 6 20.66 1.88 -9.57
CA MET A 6 20.70 3.22 -10.15
C MET A 6 19.36 3.56 -10.77
N LEU A 7 18.80 4.71 -10.39
CA LEU A 7 17.57 5.24 -10.96
C LEU A 7 17.82 5.64 -12.42
N LYS A 8 17.02 5.06 -13.34
CA LYS A 8 17.04 5.46 -14.75
C LYS A 8 16.00 6.57 -14.96
N LEU A 9 16.43 7.71 -15.49
CA LEU A 9 15.57 8.84 -15.85
C LEU A 9 14.74 8.57 -17.13
N LYS A 10 14.16 7.37 -17.24
CA LYS A 10 13.25 7.02 -18.33
C LYS A 10 11.82 7.25 -17.85
N ILE A 11 11.31 8.44 -18.07
CA ILE A 11 9.93 8.82 -17.73
C ILE A 11 9.04 8.48 -18.92
N GLN A 12 7.94 7.78 -18.67
CA GLN A 12 6.86 7.66 -19.63
C GLN A 12 6.25 9.05 -19.86
N LYS A 13 6.17 9.48 -21.11
CA LYS A 13 5.71 10.84 -21.44
C LYS A 13 4.25 10.88 -21.91
N GLU A 14 3.74 9.75 -22.38
CA GLU A 14 2.41 9.64 -22.95
C GLU A 14 1.43 8.98 -21.98
N PRO A 15 0.13 9.34 -22.04
CA PRO A 15 -0.90 8.66 -21.29
C PRO A 15 -0.95 7.17 -21.61
N TYR A 16 -1.26 6.36 -20.59
CA TYR A 16 -1.33 4.91 -20.73
C TYR A 16 -2.49 4.32 -19.93
N TRP A 17 -2.87 3.10 -20.27
CA TRP A 17 -3.96 2.39 -19.63
C TRP A 17 -3.46 1.55 -18.46
N LEU A 18 -4.20 1.61 -17.34
CA LEU A 18 -4.02 0.76 -16.15
C LEU A 18 -5.29 -0.05 -15.92
N GLY A 19 -5.14 -1.35 -15.67
CA GLY A 19 -6.23 -2.20 -15.18
C GLY A 19 -6.23 -2.20 -13.66
N ILE A 20 -7.27 -1.66 -13.02
CA ILE A 20 -7.33 -1.48 -11.57
C ILE A 20 -8.23 -2.48 -10.85
N GLY A 21 -8.67 -3.52 -11.54
CA GLY A 21 -9.49 -4.59 -11.00
C GLY A 21 -10.97 -4.48 -11.40
N TYR A 22 -11.73 -5.53 -11.15
CA TYR A 22 -13.18 -5.63 -11.46
C TYR A 22 -13.54 -5.29 -12.92
N GLY A 23 -12.61 -5.49 -13.87
CA GLY A 23 -12.81 -5.10 -15.27
C GLY A 23 -12.59 -3.62 -15.55
N VAL A 24 -12.37 -2.80 -14.51
CA VAL A 24 -12.15 -1.36 -14.66
C VAL A 24 -10.76 -1.09 -15.19
N LYS A 25 -10.69 -0.24 -16.21
CA LYS A 25 -9.46 0.28 -16.79
C LYS A 25 -9.51 1.80 -16.78
N VAL A 26 -8.39 2.42 -16.44
CA VAL A 26 -8.25 3.88 -16.44
C VAL A 26 -7.09 4.30 -17.34
N LYS A 27 -7.28 5.33 -18.13
CA LYS A 27 -6.23 5.97 -18.90
C LYS A 27 -5.69 7.14 -18.08
N VAL A 28 -4.40 7.12 -17.81
CA VAL A 28 -3.78 8.08 -16.90
C VAL A 28 -2.68 8.88 -17.56
N LYS A 29 -2.51 10.12 -17.11
CA LYS A 29 -1.28 10.89 -17.35
C LYS A 29 -0.12 10.20 -16.62
N PRO A 30 1.12 10.35 -17.08
CA PRO A 30 2.29 9.92 -16.31
C PRO A 30 2.29 10.53 -14.90
N CYS A 31 2.55 9.69 -13.87
CA CYS A 31 2.62 10.14 -12.48
C CYS A 31 3.91 10.95 -12.27
N THR A 32 3.83 12.25 -12.47
CA THR A 32 4.92 13.19 -12.24
C THR A 32 4.78 13.86 -10.88
N SER A 33 5.86 14.50 -10.41
CA SER A 33 5.79 15.33 -9.19
C SER A 33 4.72 16.41 -9.27
N ALA A 34 4.45 16.95 -10.46
CA ALA A 34 3.39 17.94 -10.67
C ALA A 34 2.00 17.36 -10.35
N VAL A 35 1.69 16.18 -10.89
CA VAL A 35 0.43 15.46 -10.60
C VAL A 35 0.31 15.13 -9.11
N PHE A 36 1.40 14.69 -8.49
CA PHE A 36 1.40 14.40 -7.05
C PHE A 36 1.16 15.65 -6.20
N TYR A 37 1.77 16.79 -6.54
CA TYR A 37 1.54 18.03 -5.80
C TYR A 37 0.15 18.61 -6.05
N GLU A 38 -0.44 18.42 -7.22
CA GLU A 38 -1.83 18.75 -7.51
C GLU A 38 -2.79 17.93 -6.64
N ALA A 39 -2.58 16.61 -6.54
CA ALA A 39 -3.34 15.73 -5.66
C ALA A 39 -3.18 16.12 -4.18
N LYS A 40 -1.99 16.51 -3.75
CA LYS A 40 -1.75 17.00 -2.39
C LYS A 40 -2.45 18.32 -2.10
N ALA A 41 -2.50 19.22 -3.08
CA ALA A 41 -3.25 20.47 -2.96
C ALA A 41 -4.74 20.22 -2.83
N TYR A 42 -5.30 19.27 -3.61
CA TYR A 42 -6.66 18.80 -3.49
C TYR A 42 -6.97 18.26 -2.07
N MET A 43 -6.14 17.35 -1.57
CA MET A 43 -6.25 16.81 -0.22
C MET A 43 -6.29 17.92 0.84
N ASN A 44 -5.35 18.86 0.78
CA ASN A 44 -5.29 19.97 1.74
C ASN A 44 -6.52 20.87 1.67
N SER A 45 -7.06 21.12 0.47
CA SER A 45 -8.27 21.90 0.27
C SER A 45 -9.50 21.23 0.90
N LYS A 46 -9.67 19.92 0.67
CA LYS A 46 -10.79 19.16 1.25
C LYS A 46 -10.71 19.09 2.79
N LEU A 47 -9.52 18.87 3.34
CA LEU A 47 -9.33 18.89 4.80
C LEU A 47 -9.61 20.26 5.40
N ALA A 48 -9.21 21.35 4.74
CA ALA A 48 -9.47 22.70 5.21
C ALA A 48 -10.98 23.04 5.14
N GLU A 49 -11.67 22.59 4.10
CA GLU A 49 -13.12 22.74 3.96
C GLU A 49 -13.88 22.02 5.09
N LEU A 50 -13.56 20.75 5.35
CA LEU A 50 -14.13 19.99 6.46
C LEU A 50 -13.88 20.65 7.81
N ALA A 51 -12.63 21.12 8.05
CA ALA A 51 -12.29 21.81 9.28
C ALA A 51 -13.09 23.12 9.46
N LYS A 52 -13.37 23.85 8.38
CA LYS A 52 -14.17 25.06 8.38
C LYS A 52 -15.65 24.75 8.70
N ILE A 53 -16.21 23.72 8.06
CA ILE A 53 -17.58 23.26 8.32
C ILE A 53 -17.74 22.85 9.79
N TYR A 54 -16.81 22.02 10.28
CA TYR A 54 -16.79 21.58 11.67
C TYR A 54 -16.77 22.76 12.65
N LYS A 55 -15.87 23.72 12.44
CA LYS A 55 -15.80 24.91 13.29
C LYS A 55 -17.09 25.70 13.28
N SER A 56 -17.69 25.90 12.10
CA SER A 56 -18.97 26.62 11.95
C SER A 56 -20.09 25.90 12.69
N ASN A 57 -20.20 24.58 12.57
CA ASN A 57 -21.22 23.78 13.25
C ASN A 57 -21.06 23.83 14.78
N LYS A 58 -19.83 23.74 15.25
CA LYS A 58 -19.50 23.84 16.67
C LYS A 58 -19.87 25.20 17.27
N ASP A 59 -19.60 26.29 16.54
CA ASP A 59 -19.89 27.65 16.98
C ASP A 59 -21.41 27.91 17.12
N ILE A 60 -22.26 27.22 16.37
CA ILE A 60 -23.73 27.31 16.43
C ILE A 60 -24.40 26.19 17.23
N GLY A 61 -23.61 25.33 17.88
CA GLY A 61 -24.08 24.24 18.75
C GLY A 61 -24.73 23.06 18.02
N ILE A 62 -24.45 22.88 16.73
CA ILE A 62 -24.92 21.72 15.97
C ILE A 62 -23.94 20.57 16.21
N SER A 63 -24.46 19.42 16.62
CA SER A 63 -23.69 18.17 16.67
C SER A 63 -23.42 17.71 15.25
N ASP A 64 -22.14 17.63 14.89
CA ASP A 64 -21.69 17.12 13.60
C ASP A 64 -21.27 15.66 13.78
N GLU A 65 -21.88 14.73 13.06
CA GLU A 65 -21.50 13.31 13.08
C GLU A 65 -20.05 13.10 12.62
N ASN A 66 -19.53 14.03 11.82
CA ASN A 66 -18.15 14.01 11.32
C ASN A 66 -17.15 14.73 12.26
N ALA A 67 -17.62 15.31 13.36
CA ALA A 67 -16.80 16.05 14.32
C ALA A 67 -15.65 15.19 14.86
N GLU A 68 -15.94 13.92 15.19
CA GLU A 68 -14.94 12.97 15.66
C GLU A 68 -13.84 12.69 14.62
N ASP A 69 -14.16 12.79 13.34
CA ASP A 69 -13.22 12.45 12.25
C ASP A 69 -12.11 13.49 12.12
N ILE A 70 -12.43 14.75 12.46
CA ILE A 70 -11.46 15.86 12.40
C ILE A 70 -10.66 15.97 13.71
N GLU A 71 -11.31 15.80 14.85
CA GLU A 71 -10.64 15.90 16.16
C GLU A 71 -9.76 14.69 16.48
N ASN A 72 -10.12 13.51 15.98
CA ASN A 72 -9.34 12.29 16.18
C ASN A 72 -8.15 12.25 15.19
N PRO A 73 -6.87 12.24 15.66
CA PRO A 73 -5.71 12.23 14.79
C PRO A 73 -5.68 11.06 13.78
N ARG A 74 -6.11 9.86 14.20
CA ARG A 74 -6.13 8.68 13.34
C ARG A 74 -7.15 8.79 12.22
N LYS A 75 -8.35 9.30 12.55
CA LYS A 75 -9.42 9.51 11.56
C LYS A 75 -9.04 10.61 10.57
N ARG A 76 -8.40 11.68 11.06
CA ARG A 76 -7.90 12.76 10.20
C ARG A 76 -6.80 12.28 9.25
N GLU A 77 -5.91 11.39 9.69
CA GLU A 77 -4.90 10.77 8.84
C GLU A 77 -5.56 9.89 7.76
N ALA A 78 -6.54 9.07 8.13
CA ALA A 78 -7.31 8.26 7.19
C ALA A 78 -8.05 9.12 6.15
N LEU A 79 -8.64 10.25 6.56
CA LEU A 79 -9.24 11.22 5.64
C LEU A 79 -8.21 11.86 4.70
N ALA A 80 -7.01 12.17 5.21
CA ALA A 80 -5.94 12.71 4.38
C ALA A 80 -5.51 11.69 3.30
N ASP A 81 -5.33 10.43 3.67
CA ASP A 81 -4.99 9.35 2.73
C ASP A 81 -6.11 9.15 1.69
N LYS A 82 -7.38 9.14 2.12
CA LYS A 82 -8.53 9.08 1.23
C LYS A 82 -8.51 10.23 0.21
N PHE A 83 -8.39 11.47 0.68
CA PHE A 83 -8.41 12.64 -0.20
C PHE A 83 -7.18 12.74 -1.10
N LEU A 84 -6.01 12.27 -0.64
CA LEU A 84 -4.84 12.18 -1.50
C LEU A 84 -5.06 11.21 -2.65
N LEU A 85 -5.66 10.06 -2.37
CA LEU A 85 -5.96 9.05 -3.38
C LEU A 85 -6.99 9.55 -4.41
N ILE A 86 -8.07 10.18 -3.94
CA ILE A 86 -9.06 10.82 -4.81
C ILE A 86 -8.39 11.91 -5.66
N GLY A 87 -7.58 12.77 -5.03
CA GLY A 87 -6.83 13.80 -5.72
C GLY A 87 -5.89 13.26 -6.79
N LEU A 88 -5.24 12.11 -6.57
CA LEU A 88 -4.47 11.41 -7.60
C LEU A 88 -5.34 10.95 -8.77
N GLY A 89 -6.55 10.47 -8.49
CA GLY A 89 -7.52 10.12 -9.52
C GLY A 89 -7.96 11.34 -10.34
N VAL A 90 -8.36 12.41 -9.66
CA VAL A 90 -8.83 13.66 -10.30
C VAL A 90 -7.72 14.30 -11.15
N ALA A 91 -6.49 14.35 -10.64
CA ALA A 91 -5.37 14.94 -11.36
C ALA A 91 -4.84 14.06 -12.50
N GLY A 92 -4.94 12.72 -12.34
CA GLY A 92 -4.26 11.76 -13.19
C GLY A 92 -5.14 11.07 -14.22
N ILE A 93 -6.39 10.75 -13.91
CA ILE A 93 -7.29 10.00 -14.82
C ILE A 93 -7.82 10.93 -15.92
N LEU A 94 -7.69 10.47 -17.16
CA LEU A 94 -8.18 11.17 -18.35
C LEU A 94 -9.45 10.53 -18.92
N GLU A 95 -9.60 9.23 -18.72
CA GLU A 95 -10.64 8.41 -19.30
C GLU A 95 -10.74 7.11 -18.50
N TRP A 96 -11.90 6.52 -18.41
CA TRP A 96 -12.07 5.19 -17.88
C TRP A 96 -12.96 4.32 -18.74
N ASN A 97 -12.98 3.03 -18.44
CA ASN A 97 -13.84 2.04 -19.05
C ASN A 97 -14.19 0.98 -18.01
N GLY A 98 -15.44 0.51 -18.05
CA GLY A 98 -15.93 -0.52 -17.14
C GLY A 98 -16.42 0.02 -15.80
N VAL A 99 -16.65 1.33 -15.66
CA VAL A 99 -17.38 1.94 -14.54
C VAL A 99 -18.79 2.25 -15.04
N LEU A 100 -19.79 1.59 -14.46
CA LEU A 100 -21.19 1.76 -14.86
C LEU A 100 -21.94 2.61 -13.83
N GLU A 101 -23.00 3.26 -14.29
CA GLU A 101 -23.95 3.93 -13.39
C GLU A 101 -24.68 2.91 -12.52
N ALA A 102 -25.11 3.32 -11.31
CA ALA A 102 -25.73 2.42 -10.34
C ALA A 102 -27.07 1.83 -10.81
N GLU A 103 -27.81 2.55 -11.63
CA GLU A 103 -29.17 2.20 -12.03
C GLU A 103 -29.30 1.83 -13.52
N SER A 104 -28.21 1.82 -14.27
CA SER A 104 -28.18 1.49 -15.69
C SER A 104 -26.92 0.72 -16.10
N GLU A 105 -26.92 0.15 -17.30
CA GLU A 105 -25.73 -0.45 -17.90
C GLU A 105 -24.89 0.58 -18.69
N ASP A 106 -25.23 1.85 -18.58
CA ASP A 106 -24.47 2.90 -19.23
C ASP A 106 -23.17 3.21 -18.50
N GLU A 107 -22.15 3.59 -19.25
CA GLU A 107 -20.86 3.96 -18.64
C GLU A 107 -21.00 5.31 -17.91
N ALA A 108 -20.56 5.31 -16.65
CA ALA A 108 -20.60 6.50 -15.82
C ALA A 108 -19.67 7.60 -16.38
N PRO A 109 -20.10 8.88 -16.37
CA PRO A 109 -19.24 9.97 -16.81
C PRO A 109 -18.05 10.15 -15.86
N LEU A 110 -16.89 10.47 -16.42
CA LEU A 110 -15.70 10.77 -15.61
C LEU A 110 -15.84 12.15 -14.95
N THR A 111 -16.26 12.17 -13.69
CA THR A 111 -16.38 13.37 -12.87
C THR A 111 -15.66 13.18 -11.53
N GLU A 112 -15.36 14.28 -10.83
CA GLU A 112 -14.75 14.23 -9.49
C GLU A 112 -15.60 13.40 -8.54
N ASP A 113 -16.92 13.62 -8.51
CA ASP A 113 -17.86 12.91 -7.63
C ASP A 113 -17.85 11.40 -7.91
N LYS A 114 -17.80 10.99 -9.18
CA LYS A 114 -17.75 9.57 -9.56
C LYS A 114 -16.41 8.92 -9.25
N ILE A 115 -15.32 9.66 -9.34
CA ILE A 115 -13.99 9.18 -8.87
C ILE A 115 -14.02 8.99 -7.35
N GLU A 116 -14.59 9.95 -6.61
CA GLU A 116 -14.75 9.84 -5.16
C GLU A 116 -15.65 8.66 -4.79
N GLU A 117 -16.78 8.48 -5.47
CA GLU A 117 -17.69 7.35 -5.27
C GLU A 117 -16.98 6.02 -5.50
N LEU A 118 -16.27 5.87 -6.63
CA LEU A 118 -15.53 4.67 -6.98
C LEU A 118 -14.47 4.32 -5.91
N PHE A 119 -13.62 5.27 -5.56
CA PHE A 119 -12.52 5.02 -4.64
C PHE A 119 -12.96 4.89 -3.16
N SER A 120 -14.08 5.51 -2.78
CA SER A 120 -14.62 5.37 -1.44
C SER A 120 -15.31 4.03 -1.21
N ASN A 121 -16.01 3.51 -2.22
CA ASN A 121 -16.82 2.30 -2.10
C ASN A 121 -16.04 1.02 -2.47
N PHE A 122 -15.02 1.12 -3.33
CA PHE A 122 -14.26 -0.02 -3.83
C PHE A 122 -12.77 0.10 -3.45
N TRP A 123 -12.47 -0.13 -2.16
CA TRP A 123 -11.11 0.01 -1.63
C TRP A 123 -10.05 -0.80 -2.39
N VAL A 124 -10.41 -1.98 -2.92
CA VAL A 124 -9.48 -2.80 -3.73
C VAL A 124 -9.10 -2.12 -5.02
N VAL A 125 -10.07 -1.47 -5.69
CA VAL A 125 -9.85 -0.68 -6.91
C VAL A 125 -8.95 0.51 -6.62
N ALA A 126 -9.24 1.21 -5.52
CA ALA A 126 -8.49 2.37 -5.05
C ALA A 126 -7.02 2.02 -4.74
N GLU A 127 -6.77 0.94 -4.00
CA GLU A 127 -5.42 0.48 -3.69
C GLU A 127 -4.67 -0.01 -4.92
N ASN A 128 -5.33 -0.74 -5.82
CA ASN A 128 -4.74 -1.15 -7.08
C ASN A 128 -4.32 0.06 -7.93
N PHE A 129 -5.18 1.07 -7.99
CA PHE A 129 -4.86 2.32 -8.67
C PHE A 129 -3.62 2.97 -8.05
N ARG A 130 -3.60 3.20 -6.73
CA ARG A 130 -2.48 3.81 -6.03
C ARG A 130 -1.16 3.07 -6.30
N ASN A 131 -1.18 1.75 -6.12
CA ASN A 131 0.02 0.92 -6.25
C ASN A 131 0.57 0.89 -7.68
N GLN A 132 -0.31 0.84 -8.68
CA GLN A 132 0.11 0.80 -10.08
C GLN A 132 0.47 2.18 -10.63
N TYR A 133 -0.30 3.21 -10.24
CA TYR A 133 -0.11 4.56 -10.76
C TYR A 133 1.14 5.23 -10.18
N CYS A 134 1.40 5.08 -8.89
CA CYS A 134 2.57 5.68 -8.25
C CYS A 134 3.88 4.88 -8.42
N GLY A 135 3.87 3.78 -9.16
CA GLY A 135 5.08 2.97 -9.43
C GLY A 135 5.62 2.21 -8.23
N LEU A 136 4.92 2.20 -7.10
CA LEU A 136 5.29 1.43 -5.91
C LEU A 136 5.46 -0.07 -6.20
N ARG A 137 4.71 -0.59 -7.18
CA ARG A 137 4.80 -1.98 -7.60
C ARG A 137 6.17 -2.33 -8.17
N GLU A 138 6.76 -1.46 -9.00
CA GLU A 138 8.08 -1.70 -9.59
C GLU A 138 9.18 -1.69 -8.52
N VAL A 139 9.06 -0.82 -7.51
CA VAL A 139 9.98 -0.78 -6.37
C VAL A 139 9.86 -2.04 -5.52
N LEU A 140 8.63 -2.47 -5.19
CA LEU A 140 8.38 -3.67 -4.40
C LEU A 140 8.78 -4.96 -5.15
N GLU A 141 8.56 -5.03 -6.46
CA GLU A 141 9.01 -6.17 -7.27
C GLU A 141 10.55 -6.21 -7.41
N ALA A 142 11.19 -5.05 -7.49
CA ALA A 142 12.65 -4.96 -7.47
C ALA A 142 13.24 -5.44 -6.13
N GLU A 143 12.63 -5.07 -5.01
CA GLU A 143 13.04 -5.52 -3.67
C GLU A 143 12.83 -7.02 -3.46
N LYS A 144 11.71 -7.59 -3.92
CA LYS A 144 11.46 -9.04 -3.84
C LYS A 144 12.50 -9.85 -4.63
N ASN A 145 12.89 -9.36 -5.79
CA ASN A 145 13.90 -10.03 -6.62
C ASN A 145 15.32 -9.96 -6.03
N VAL A 146 15.59 -9.01 -5.15
CA VAL A 146 16.86 -8.91 -4.42
C VAL A 146 16.89 -9.84 -3.21
N SER A 147 15.75 -10.19 -2.64
CA SER A 147 15.62 -11.00 -1.41
C SER A 147 15.54 -12.51 -1.65
N LEU A 148 15.54 -13.00 -2.90
CA LEU A 148 15.62 -14.43 -3.19
C LEU A 148 17.08 -14.89 -3.07
N PRO A 149 17.42 -15.76 -2.09
CA PRO A 149 18.73 -16.37 -2.04
C PRO A 149 18.95 -17.20 -3.30
N ALA A 150 20.07 -16.98 -3.97
CA ALA A 150 20.49 -17.79 -5.11
C ALA A 150 20.53 -19.26 -4.68
N GLN A 151 19.63 -20.08 -5.22
CA GLN A 151 19.74 -21.53 -5.16
C GLN A 151 20.90 -21.98 -6.02
N ASN A 152 22.11 -21.87 -5.49
CA ASN A 152 23.27 -22.60 -6.04
C ASN A 152 23.51 -23.83 -5.14
N GLY A 153 22.68 -24.82 -5.32
CA GLY A 153 22.97 -26.17 -4.91
C GLY A 153 23.81 -26.88 -6.00
N THR A 154 25.09 -26.66 -5.99
CA THR A 154 26.00 -27.53 -6.73
C THR A 154 26.29 -28.74 -5.84
N SER A 155 25.61 -29.84 -6.08
CA SER A 155 26.00 -31.14 -5.59
C SER A 155 27.29 -31.55 -6.31
N ALA A 156 28.43 -31.42 -5.65
CA ALA A 156 29.64 -32.12 -6.04
C ALA A 156 29.69 -33.40 -5.23
N MET A 157 29.50 -34.52 -5.91
CA MET A 157 29.89 -35.84 -5.47
C MET A 157 31.41 -35.85 -5.18
N GLY A 158 31.73 -36.28 -3.97
CA GLY A 158 33.13 -36.54 -3.57
C GLY A 158 33.13 -37.73 -2.62
N GLU A 159 33.74 -38.74 -3.10
CA GLU A 159 33.97 -40.12 -2.68
C GLU A 159 34.39 -40.34 -1.23
N ALA A 160 33.99 -41.52 -0.74
CA ALA A 160 34.31 -42.13 0.52
C ALA A 160 35.79 -42.21 0.88
N THR A 161 36.10 -42.02 2.17
CA THR A 161 37.19 -42.77 2.83
C THR A 161 36.88 -42.85 4.33
N VAL A 162 36.65 -44.08 4.80
CA VAL A 162 36.70 -44.49 6.21
C VAL A 162 38.17 -44.81 6.53
N PRO A 163 38.67 -44.59 7.76
CA PRO A 163 38.80 -45.66 8.75
C PRO A 163 38.52 -45.21 10.18
N ASP A 164 37.65 -45.93 10.83
CA ASP A 164 37.79 -46.93 11.91
C ASP A 164 38.68 -46.59 13.11
N VAL A 165 38.14 -47.03 14.26
CA VAL A 165 38.79 -47.41 15.53
C VAL A 165 38.67 -46.47 16.73
N THR A 166 37.90 -47.00 17.62
CA THR A 166 37.96 -47.26 19.07
C THR A 166 37.46 -46.20 20.05
N LYS A 167 36.41 -46.63 20.69
CA LYS A 167 36.22 -47.05 22.12
C LYS A 167 36.86 -46.18 23.19
N THR A 168 36.06 -45.68 24.12
CA THR A 168 36.03 -46.01 25.53
C THR A 168 35.03 -45.08 26.26
N GLU A 169 33.95 -45.58 26.68
CA GLU A 169 33.40 -45.87 28.00
C GLU A 169 33.56 -44.85 29.12
N LYS A 170 32.41 -44.74 29.76
CA LYS A 170 32.07 -44.54 31.21
C LYS A 170 31.85 -43.10 31.68
N SER A 171 30.71 -42.93 32.06
CA SER A 171 29.93 -43.16 33.33
C SER A 171 29.85 -41.83 34.07
N SER A 172 28.80 -41.43 34.57
CA SER A 172 27.80 -41.81 35.51
C SER A 172 27.28 -40.56 36.24
N VAL A 173 26.00 -40.44 36.24
CA VAL A 173 25.14 -40.47 37.42
C VAL A 173 24.90 -39.18 38.23
N ARG A 174 23.62 -38.92 38.34
CA ARG A 174 22.81 -38.46 39.46
C ARG A 174 22.60 -36.96 39.64
N SER A 175 21.34 -36.57 39.44
CA SER A 175 20.28 -36.54 40.49
C SER A 175 20.46 -35.39 41.45
N THR A 176 19.56 -34.59 41.81
CA THR A 176 18.17 -34.64 42.24
C THR A 176 17.66 -33.24 42.59
N ASN A 177 16.38 -33.06 42.34
CA ASN A 177 15.35 -32.42 43.18
C ASN A 177 15.50 -30.99 43.69
N ALA A 178 14.49 -30.22 43.31
CA ALA A 178 13.27 -29.91 44.12
C ALA A 178 13.53 -28.84 45.18
N ASP A 179 12.78 -27.82 45.28
CA ASP A 179 11.49 -27.53 45.87
C ASP A 179 11.27 -25.99 45.90
N ILE A 180 10.13 -25.50 45.41
CA ILE A 180 8.95 -25.03 46.15
C ILE A 180 9.18 -23.87 47.16
N GLN A 181 8.49 -22.78 46.94
CA GLN A 181 7.57 -21.99 47.78
C GLN A 181 7.66 -20.49 47.43
N LYS A 182 6.57 -19.91 46.91
CA LYS A 182 5.40 -19.28 47.55
C LYS A 182 5.72 -18.06 48.41
N LEU A 183 5.32 -16.92 47.81
CA LEU A 183 4.47 -15.83 48.33
C LEU A 183 4.81 -15.22 49.73
N PRO A 184 4.48 -13.97 50.01
CA PRO A 184 3.22 -13.30 49.75
C PRO A 184 3.29 -12.17 48.73
#